data_0a6713b7e86363f4b50f6102a58a097f
#
_entry.id   0a6713b7e86363f4b50f6102a58a097f
#
_cell.length_a   1.000
_cell.length_b   1.000
_cell.length_c   1.000
_cell.angle_alpha   90.00
_cell.angle_beta   90.00
_cell.angle_gamma   90.00
#
_symmetry.space_group_name_H-M   'P 1'
#
loop_
_entity.id
_entity.type
_entity.pdbx_description
1 polymer ?
#
loop_
_entity_poly.entity_id
_entity_poly.type
_entity_poly.pdbx_seq_one_letter_code
_entity_poly.pdbx_strand_id
1 'polypeptide(L)' 'MYNEFTAIIEKDDDWYIAYCPEVPGANGQGKTIDECKASLAAAISLILEDRRQDAVSGPPNP' A
#
# COMPACT_ATOMS: atom_id res chain seq x y z
N MET A 1 4.32 10.98 15.33
CA MET A 1 3.81 10.82 13.95
C MET A 1 2.79 9.72 13.89
N TYR A 2 1.79 9.95 13.18
CA TYR A 2 0.64 9.08 13.16
C TYR A 2 0.57 8.32 11.85
N ASN A 3 0.56 7.00 11.94
CA ASN A 3 0.67 6.16 10.75
C ASN A 3 -0.41 5.11 10.68
N GLU A 4 -1.64 5.53 10.87
CA GLU A 4 -2.74 4.59 10.75
C GLU A 4 -3.34 4.67 9.36
N PHE A 5 -3.57 3.51 8.80
CA PHE A 5 -4.20 3.42 7.48
C PHE A 5 -5.36 2.46 7.56
N THR A 6 -6.40 2.77 6.83
CA THR A 6 -7.57 1.90 6.75
C THR A 6 -7.33 0.83 5.69
N ALA A 7 -7.58 -0.40 6.05
CA ALA A 7 -7.52 -1.49 5.09
C ALA A 7 -8.94 -1.97 4.83
N ILE A 8 -9.38 -1.83 3.60
CA ILE A 8 -10.68 -2.35 3.18
C ILE A 8 -10.41 -3.65 2.46
N ILE A 9 -10.96 -4.74 3.02
CA ILE A 9 -10.66 -6.09 2.52
C ILE A 9 -11.94 -6.69 2.00
N GLU A 10 -11.88 -7.21 0.80
CA GLU A 10 -13.00 -7.88 0.15
C GLU A 10 -12.58 -9.26 -0.27
N LYS A 11 -13.51 -10.19 -0.20
CA LYS A 11 -13.24 -11.55 -0.64
C LYS A 11 -13.71 -11.73 -2.07
N ASP A 12 -12.84 -12.30 -2.89
CA ASP A 12 -13.14 -12.55 -4.30
C ASP A 12 -12.77 -14.01 -4.60
N ASP A 13 -13.78 -14.87 -4.61
CA ASP A 13 -13.58 -16.31 -4.76
C ASP A 13 -12.65 -16.82 -3.66
N ASP A 14 -11.49 -17.35 -4.05
CA ASP A 14 -10.54 -17.90 -3.09
C ASP A 14 -9.50 -16.88 -2.66
N TRP A 15 -9.68 -15.64 -3.05
CA TRP A 15 -8.69 -14.60 -2.76
C TRP A 15 -9.29 -13.50 -1.94
N TYR A 16 -8.43 -12.79 -1.27
CA TYR A 16 -8.79 -11.53 -0.62
C TYR A 16 -8.07 -10.41 -1.32
N ILE A 17 -8.78 -9.31 -1.47
CA ILE A 17 -8.24 -8.10 -2.10
C ILE A 17 -8.39 -6.97 -1.11
N ALA A 18 -7.35 -6.15 -1.01
CA ALA A 18 -7.35 -5.05 -0.08
C ALA A 18 -6.92 -3.77 -0.75
N TYR A 19 -7.45 -2.67 -0.26
CA TYR A 19 -7.00 -1.36 -0.71
C TYR A 19 -7.09 -0.38 0.43
N CYS A 20 -6.40 0.73 0.28
CA CYS A 20 -6.29 1.75 1.31
C CYS A 20 -6.75 3.08 0.74
N PRO A 21 -7.89 3.61 1.21
CA PRO A 21 -8.39 4.88 0.68
C PRO A 21 -7.42 6.04 0.90
N GLU A 22 -6.66 6.00 1.99
CA GLU A 22 -5.72 7.08 2.31
C GLU A 22 -4.51 7.07 1.39
N VAL A 23 -4.24 5.94 0.74
CA VAL A 23 -3.08 5.82 -0.14
C VAL A 23 -3.56 5.28 -1.47
N PRO A 24 -4.05 6.16 -2.35
CA PRO A 24 -4.55 5.70 -3.65
C PRO A 24 -3.47 4.97 -4.43
N GLY A 25 -3.86 3.89 -5.03
CA GLY A 25 -2.92 3.07 -5.78
C GLY A 25 -2.34 1.91 -4.99
N ALA A 26 -2.49 1.92 -3.67
CA ALA A 26 -2.00 0.81 -2.86
C ALA A 26 -3.03 -0.30 -2.86
N ASN A 27 -2.63 -1.48 -3.31
CA ASN A 27 -3.49 -2.65 -3.39
C ASN A 27 -2.75 -3.85 -2.86
N GLY A 28 -3.50 -4.77 -2.27
CA GLY A 28 -2.93 -6.01 -1.77
C GLY A 28 -3.84 -7.17 -2.09
N GLN A 29 -3.28 -8.35 -2.07
CA GLN A 29 -4.06 -9.57 -2.29
C GLN A 29 -3.38 -10.75 -1.63
N GLY A 30 -4.15 -11.77 -1.37
CA GLY A 30 -3.63 -12.97 -0.76
C GLY A 30 -4.71 -14.01 -0.60
N LYS A 31 -4.31 -15.21 -0.27
CA LYS A 31 -5.26 -16.30 -0.04
C LYS A 31 -5.84 -16.26 1.36
N THR A 32 -5.21 -15.54 2.26
CA THR A 32 -5.71 -15.33 3.60
C THR A 32 -5.74 -13.84 3.88
N ILE A 33 -6.50 -13.48 4.91
CA ILE A 33 -6.58 -12.08 5.30
C ILE A 33 -5.21 -11.56 5.72
N ASP A 34 -4.44 -12.39 6.43
CA ASP A 34 -3.11 -11.99 6.87
C ASP A 34 -2.19 -11.72 5.68
N GLU A 35 -2.22 -12.59 4.69
CA GLU A 35 -1.43 -12.39 3.48
C GLU A 35 -1.86 -11.13 2.75
N CYS A 36 -3.15 -10.91 2.68
CA CYS A 36 -3.70 -9.75 2.02
C CYS A 36 -3.25 -8.47 2.71
N LYS A 37 -3.30 -8.46 4.03
CA LYS A 37 -2.85 -7.30 4.80
C LYS A 37 -1.37 -7.04 4.60
N ALA A 38 -0.57 -8.09 4.61
CA ALA A 38 0.87 -7.95 4.42
C ALA A 38 1.17 -7.40 3.03
N SER A 39 0.43 -7.88 2.04
CA SER A 39 0.59 -7.40 0.68
C SER A 39 0.26 -5.92 0.58
N LEU A 40 -0.84 -5.51 1.20
CA LEU A 40 -1.25 -4.11 1.19
C LEU A 40 -0.22 -3.25 1.91
N ALA A 41 0.27 -3.70 3.06
CA ALA A 41 1.26 -2.95 3.82
C ALA A 41 2.53 -2.74 3.00
N ALA A 42 2.95 -3.76 2.27
CA ALA A 42 4.12 -3.62 1.40
C ALA A 42 3.87 -2.61 0.29
N ALA A 43 2.67 -2.63 -0.29
CA ALA A 43 2.33 -1.68 -1.34
C ALA A 43 2.33 -0.25 -0.81
N ILE A 44 1.77 -0.04 0.37
CA ILE A 44 1.75 1.27 0.99
C ILE A 44 3.18 1.75 1.23
N SER A 45 4.01 0.87 1.74
CA SER A 45 5.39 1.20 2.04
C SER A 45 6.14 1.62 0.78
N LEU A 46 5.93 0.89 -0.31
CA LEU A 46 6.57 1.21 -1.57
C LEU A 46 6.14 2.58 -2.10
N ILE A 47 4.86 2.86 -2.02
CA ILE A 47 4.34 4.12 -2.52
C ILE A 47 4.87 5.29 -1.70
N LEU A 48 4.88 5.14 -0.39
CA LEU A 48 5.36 6.21 0.47
C LEU A 48 6.86 6.41 0.31
N GLU A 49 7.60 5.33 0.14
CA GLU A 49 9.03 5.43 -0.12
C GLU A 49 9.31 6.15 -1.42
N ASP A 50 8.56 5.81 -2.44
CA ASP A 50 8.73 6.43 -3.74
C ASP A 50 8.47 7.92 -3.66
N ARG A 51 7.42 8.32 -2.96
CA ARG A 51 7.12 9.73 -2.79
C ARG A 51 8.20 10.44 -2.00
N ARG A 52 8.72 9.77 -0.98
CA ARG A 52 9.77 10.36 -0.16
C ARG A 52 11.03 10.56 -0.98
N GLN A 53 11.38 9.59 -1.80
CA GLN A 53 12.55 9.71 -2.64
C GLN A 53 12.42 10.85 -3.63
N ASP A 54 11.25 10.99 -4.18
CA ASP A 54 10.96 12.10 -5.07
C ASP A 54 11.14 13.42 -4.35
N ALA A 55 10.59 13.52 -3.15
CA ALA A 55 10.66 14.75 -2.40
C ALA A 55 12.09 15.08 -1.99
N VAL A 56 12.86 14.07 -1.64
CA VAL A 56 14.22 14.28 -1.16
C VAL A 56 15.18 14.49 -2.31
N SER A 57 15.10 13.63 -3.32
CA SER A 57 15.99 13.72 -4.46
C SER A 57 15.73 14.94 -5.29
N GLY A 58 14.50 15.35 -5.33
CA GLY A 58 14.11 16.39 -6.24
C GLY A 58 14.41 15.98 -7.64
N PRO A 59 14.38 16.92 -8.56
CA PRO A 59 14.77 16.63 -9.92
C PRO A 59 16.26 16.41 -9.94
N PRO A 60 16.67 15.51 -10.65
CA PRO A 60 18.10 15.31 -10.77
C PRO A 60 18.67 16.55 -11.33
N ASN A 61 19.24 16.97 -11.01
CA ASN A 61 19.71 18.00 -11.43
C ASN A 61 20.09 18.06 -12.20
N PRO A 62 20.11 18.43 -12.30
CA PRO A 62 20.43 18.88 -13.11
C PRO A 62 20.79 19.16 -13.30
#